data_dcf8a79152e32945f1d2f646a6339c2f
#
_entry.id   dcf8a79152e32945f1d2f646a6339c2f
#
_cell.length_a   1.000
_cell.length_b   1.000
_cell.length_c   1.000
_cell.angle_alpha   90.00
_cell.angle_beta   90.00
_cell.angle_gamma   90.00
#
_symmetry.space_group_name_H-M   'P 1'
#
loop_
_entity.id
_entity.type
_entity.pdbx_description
1 polymer ?
#
loop_
_entity_poly.entity_id
_entity_poly.type
_entity_poly.pdbx_seq_one_letter_code
_entity_poly.pdbx_strand_id
1 'polypeptide(L)'
;LSPDSCYYIYAYKHNLYCYGNKDKGVDTTVIQLTTDGDSFCSYARNPQESMTQKSYPAGCWLGDSRTFLIAMCDERQVDNMYLVNMLKQPRPELVAYRYNCPGDEHIGQYFFKILDVKTKELKEIRAKKWQDQHMTFSHDDTKNSSEFFFYRTKRTWDEKELCAYNLESGEVRVVFNEVDKPYFDYVVAQTHYLNGAKEILYRSERTGWGHFYLYDGQTGKLKRAITEGEYLTGQIIRIDTIKRDVYLYAHGREKNADPYYYMAYRVNLDKPEMQLLTPENATHSVFVSPSCKFIVDSYSRVDLPPVTVVRNCQGKVIMRLKDPDLKPLLEQGWRFPERFTVKAADGVTDLYGVMWKPMDF
;
A
#
# COMPACT_ATOMS: atom_id res chain seq x y z
N LEU A 1 19.32 -1.30 -6.30
CA LEU A 1 19.94 -2.15 -7.32
C LEU A 1 19.09 -2.08 -8.58
N SER A 2 19.70 -1.93 -9.76
CA SER A 2 18.99 -1.97 -11.05
C SER A 2 18.42 -3.37 -11.32
N PRO A 3 17.35 -3.50 -12.14
CA PRO A 3 16.77 -4.80 -12.49
C PRO A 3 17.75 -5.84 -13.06
N ASP A 4 18.72 -5.39 -13.86
CA ASP A 4 19.82 -6.23 -14.40
C ASP A 4 20.96 -6.49 -13.39
N SER A 5 20.84 -5.90 -12.19
CA SER A 5 21.82 -5.97 -11.12
C SER A 5 23.19 -5.35 -11.43
N CYS A 6 23.27 -4.45 -12.42
CA CYS A 6 24.52 -3.80 -12.82
C CYS A 6 24.87 -2.56 -12.01
N TYR A 7 23.88 -1.83 -11.51
CA TYR A 7 24.09 -0.54 -10.85
C TYR A 7 23.36 -0.43 -9.51
N TYR A 8 24.03 0.23 -8.55
CA TYR A 8 23.45 0.65 -7.27
C TYR A 8 23.26 2.15 -7.27
N ILE A 9 22.05 2.62 -6.91
CA ILE A 9 21.78 4.03 -6.60
C ILE A 9 21.49 4.16 -5.10
N TYR A 10 22.07 5.19 -4.49
CA TYR A 10 21.81 5.56 -3.11
C TYR A 10 21.77 7.08 -2.97
N ALA A 11 21.17 7.56 -1.89
CA ALA A 11 21.18 8.96 -1.51
C ALA A 11 22.23 9.20 -0.41
N TYR A 12 22.96 10.32 -0.52
CA TYR A 12 23.87 10.82 0.50
C TYR A 12 23.92 12.34 0.43
N LYS A 13 23.86 13.01 1.59
CA LYS A 13 23.79 14.48 1.69
C LYS A 13 22.78 15.06 0.71
N HIS A 14 21.54 14.52 0.76
CA HIS A 14 20.39 14.89 -0.06
C HIS A 14 20.51 14.63 -1.56
N ASN A 15 21.64 14.16 -2.07
CA ASN A 15 21.90 13.95 -3.49
C ASN A 15 22.05 12.47 -3.85
N LEU A 16 21.86 12.13 -5.14
CA LEU A 16 21.99 10.79 -5.67
C LEU A 16 23.42 10.49 -6.11
N TYR A 17 23.81 9.27 -5.84
CA TYR A 17 25.07 8.67 -6.24
C TYR A 17 24.84 7.29 -6.85
N CYS A 18 25.69 6.90 -7.79
CA CYS A 18 25.65 5.60 -8.45
C CYS A 18 27.04 4.96 -8.42
N TYR A 19 27.09 3.63 -8.36
CA TYR A 19 28.28 2.82 -8.59
C TYR A 19 27.92 1.48 -9.21
N GLY A 20 28.86 0.87 -9.93
CA GLY A 20 28.65 -0.40 -10.59
C GLY A 20 28.76 -1.60 -9.64
N ASN A 21 28.14 -2.69 -10.03
CA ASN A 21 28.22 -3.96 -9.34
C ASN A 21 29.46 -4.74 -9.81
N LYS A 22 30.44 -4.94 -8.92
CA LYS A 22 31.68 -5.69 -9.19
C LYS A 22 31.43 -7.11 -9.70
N ASP A 23 30.42 -7.78 -9.12
CA ASP A 23 30.08 -9.16 -9.49
C ASP A 23 29.53 -9.29 -10.92
N LYS A 24 29.15 -8.16 -11.52
CA LYS A 24 28.72 -8.04 -12.92
C LYS A 24 29.80 -7.45 -13.83
N GLY A 25 31.01 -7.26 -13.31
CA GLY A 25 32.12 -6.67 -14.07
C GLY A 25 31.96 -5.19 -14.39
N VAL A 26 31.09 -4.47 -13.66
CA VAL A 26 30.86 -3.04 -13.86
C VAL A 26 31.78 -2.23 -12.96
N ASP A 27 32.32 -1.10 -13.48
CA ASP A 27 33.18 -0.19 -12.73
C ASP A 27 32.52 0.29 -11.43
N THR A 28 33.22 0.12 -10.31
CA THR A 28 32.74 0.45 -8.97
C THR A 28 33.03 1.91 -8.56
N THR A 29 33.59 2.71 -9.45
CA THR A 29 33.80 4.13 -9.20
C THR A 29 32.50 4.81 -8.87
N VAL A 30 32.46 5.53 -7.75
CA VAL A 30 31.29 6.27 -7.31
C VAL A 30 31.14 7.52 -8.16
N ILE A 31 29.95 7.69 -8.73
CA ILE A 31 29.57 8.84 -9.54
C ILE A 31 28.46 9.60 -8.84
N GLN A 32 28.60 10.90 -8.65
CA GLN A 32 27.54 11.79 -8.22
C GLN A 32 26.62 12.10 -9.41
N LEU A 33 25.31 11.91 -9.21
CA LEU A 33 24.31 12.08 -10.26
C LEU A 33 23.53 13.41 -10.14
N THR A 34 23.38 13.94 -8.91
CA THR A 34 22.68 15.20 -8.64
C THR A 34 23.47 16.09 -7.68
N THR A 35 23.25 17.40 -7.73
CA THR A 35 23.96 18.38 -6.89
C THR A 35 23.03 19.44 -6.29
N ASP A 36 21.73 19.38 -6.60
CA ASP A 36 20.72 20.39 -6.27
C ASP A 36 19.80 19.97 -5.11
N GLY A 37 20.09 18.85 -4.46
CA GLY A 37 19.33 18.37 -3.29
C GLY A 37 19.69 19.12 -2.01
N ASP A 38 18.70 19.43 -1.20
CA ASP A 38 18.83 20.04 0.13
C ASP A 38 17.89 19.40 1.16
N SER A 39 17.90 19.89 2.40
CA SER A 39 17.13 19.33 3.52
C SER A 39 15.62 19.33 3.29
N PHE A 40 15.11 20.24 2.46
CA PHE A 40 13.67 20.45 2.22
C PHE A 40 13.25 20.11 0.79
N CYS A 41 14.21 19.71 -0.05
CA CYS A 41 13.97 19.18 -1.39
C CYS A 41 15.00 18.10 -1.70
N SER A 42 14.84 16.96 -1.05
CA SER A 42 15.83 15.89 -1.00
C SER A 42 15.53 14.75 -1.98
N TYR A 43 16.60 14.19 -2.56
CA TYR A 43 16.52 12.93 -3.32
C TYR A 43 16.52 11.69 -2.43
N ALA A 44 16.70 11.85 -1.12
CA ALA A 44 16.65 10.76 -0.16
C ALA A 44 15.21 10.50 0.31
N ARG A 45 14.85 9.23 0.49
CA ARG A 45 13.59 8.84 1.13
C ARG A 45 13.50 9.33 2.58
N ASN A 46 14.64 9.35 3.27
CA ASN A 46 14.81 9.95 4.60
C ASN A 46 15.91 11.02 4.52
N PRO A 47 15.55 12.32 4.43
CA PRO A 47 16.52 13.39 4.29
C PRO A 47 17.51 13.49 5.45
N GLN A 48 17.05 13.28 6.68
CA GLN A 48 17.90 13.38 7.88
C GLN A 48 18.95 12.24 7.94
N GLU A 49 18.55 11.03 7.62
CA GLU A 49 19.45 9.87 7.56
C GLU A 49 20.54 10.07 6.52
N SER A 50 20.19 10.64 5.36
CA SER A 50 21.12 10.87 4.27
C SER A 50 22.27 11.81 4.59
N MET A 51 22.13 12.65 5.61
CA MET A 51 23.20 13.57 6.04
C MET A 51 24.42 12.86 6.62
N THR A 52 24.22 11.71 7.25
CA THR A 52 25.27 11.02 8.01
C THR A 52 25.71 9.71 7.35
N GLN A 53 24.84 9.07 6.58
CA GLN A 53 25.10 7.77 5.94
C GLN A 53 24.41 7.62 4.59
N LYS A 54 24.79 6.59 3.85
CA LYS A 54 24.07 6.19 2.64
C LYS A 54 22.67 5.76 3.01
N SER A 55 21.67 6.29 2.32
CA SER A 55 20.25 6.00 2.54
C SER A 55 19.54 5.63 1.24
N TYR A 56 18.31 5.15 1.37
CA TYR A 56 17.49 4.82 0.22
C TYR A 56 17.10 6.09 -0.56
N PRO A 57 17.19 6.07 -1.90
CA PRO A 57 16.70 7.17 -2.73
C PRO A 57 15.15 7.22 -2.72
N ALA A 58 14.61 8.41 -2.92
CA ALA A 58 13.17 8.64 -3.10
C ALA A 58 12.72 8.28 -4.52
N GLY A 59 12.95 7.04 -4.95
CA GLY A 59 12.66 6.63 -6.31
C GLY A 59 12.76 5.13 -6.55
N CYS A 60 12.54 4.75 -7.81
CA CYS A 60 12.58 3.37 -8.26
C CYS A 60 13.12 3.25 -9.70
N TRP A 61 13.68 2.08 -10.00
CA TRP A 61 14.09 1.75 -11.35
C TRP A 61 12.90 1.37 -12.24
N LEU A 62 12.97 1.73 -13.50
CA LEU A 62 12.15 1.08 -14.53
C LEU A 62 12.77 -0.24 -15.00
N GLY A 63 11.98 -1.06 -15.68
CA GLY A 63 12.41 -2.38 -16.15
C GLY A 63 13.56 -2.37 -17.16
N ASP A 64 13.89 -1.22 -17.76
CA ASP A 64 14.98 -1.03 -18.71
C ASP A 64 16.38 -0.97 -18.07
N SER A 65 16.49 -0.98 -16.75
CA SER A 65 17.76 -0.88 -16.00
C SER A 65 18.59 0.37 -16.34
N ARG A 66 17.98 1.37 -16.95
CA ARG A 66 18.59 2.63 -17.38
C ARG A 66 17.91 3.84 -16.76
N THR A 67 16.59 3.78 -16.70
CA THR A 67 15.75 4.89 -16.24
C THR A 67 15.45 4.76 -14.75
N PHE A 68 15.76 5.81 -13.99
CA PHE A 68 15.42 5.90 -12.56
C PHE A 68 14.40 7.02 -12.34
N LEU A 69 13.22 6.65 -11.85
CA LEU A 69 12.15 7.58 -11.49
C LEU A 69 12.35 8.08 -10.08
N ILE A 70 12.16 9.39 -9.86
CA ILE A 70 12.37 10.05 -8.59
C ILE A 70 11.11 10.82 -8.20
N ALA A 71 10.59 10.60 -6.99
CA ALA A 71 9.52 11.40 -6.40
C ALA A 71 10.13 12.49 -5.53
N MET A 72 9.82 13.72 -5.83
CA MET A 72 10.31 14.89 -5.12
C MET A 72 9.18 15.59 -4.38
N CYS A 73 9.50 16.12 -3.20
CA CYS A 73 8.67 17.08 -2.48
C CYS A 73 9.53 18.30 -2.14
N ASP A 74 9.11 19.47 -2.60
CA ASP A 74 9.75 20.75 -2.27
C ASP A 74 9.02 21.41 -1.11
N GLU A 75 9.65 21.40 0.08
CA GLU A 75 9.10 21.96 1.31
C GLU A 75 9.80 23.26 1.74
N ARG A 76 10.59 23.88 0.85
CA ARG A 76 11.38 25.06 1.20
C ARG A 76 10.56 26.27 1.63
N GLN A 77 9.32 26.37 1.15
CA GLN A 77 8.37 27.42 1.51
C GLN A 77 7.36 27.03 2.60
N VAL A 78 7.36 25.76 3.03
CA VAL A 78 6.45 25.28 4.08
C VAL A 78 6.85 25.85 5.42
N ASP A 79 5.88 26.24 6.23
CA ASP A 79 6.12 26.77 7.56
C ASP A 79 6.53 25.70 8.58
N ASN A 80 7.16 26.13 9.66
CA ASN A 80 7.59 25.23 10.71
C ASN A 80 6.49 24.97 11.73
N MET A 81 6.34 23.70 12.07
CA MET A 81 5.71 23.27 13.33
C MET A 81 6.77 23.15 14.41
N TYR A 82 6.39 23.51 15.64
CA TYR A 82 7.29 23.52 16.80
C TYR A 82 6.78 22.56 17.87
N LEU A 83 7.67 21.67 18.31
CA LEU A 83 7.44 20.77 19.45
C LEU A 83 8.51 20.98 20.50
N VAL A 84 8.14 20.77 21.76
CA VAL A 84 9.10 20.79 22.87
C VAL A 84 9.34 19.34 23.32
N ASN A 85 10.56 18.85 23.11
CA ASN A 85 10.98 17.55 23.64
C ASN A 85 11.30 17.69 25.13
N MET A 86 10.32 17.44 26.00
CA MET A 86 10.44 17.54 27.43
C MET A 86 11.33 16.47 28.07
N LEU A 87 11.59 15.36 27.35
CA LEU A 87 12.40 14.24 27.86
C LEU A 87 13.88 14.40 27.59
N LYS A 88 14.27 15.39 26.80
CA LYS A 88 15.69 15.66 26.49
C LYS A 88 16.45 16.09 27.75
N GLN A 89 17.62 15.50 27.93
CA GLN A 89 18.53 15.84 29.04
C GLN A 89 19.71 16.66 28.50
N PRO A 90 20.26 17.63 29.28
CA PRO A 90 19.86 18.07 30.65
C PRO A 90 18.70 19.07 30.66
N ARG A 91 18.20 19.51 29.53
CA ARG A 91 17.10 20.49 29.41
C ARG A 91 16.17 20.12 28.23
N PRO A 92 14.91 20.55 28.29
CA PRO A 92 14.01 20.47 27.14
C PRO A 92 14.60 21.10 25.89
N GLU A 93 14.32 20.52 24.73
CA GLU A 93 14.79 20.95 23.41
C GLU A 93 13.62 21.35 22.53
N LEU A 94 13.71 22.51 21.87
CA LEU A 94 12.75 22.90 20.84
C LEU A 94 13.10 22.19 19.54
N VAL A 95 12.13 21.43 19.01
CA VAL A 95 12.24 20.76 17.72
C VAL A 95 11.37 21.48 16.71
N ALA A 96 11.97 21.95 15.62
CA ALA A 96 11.27 22.56 14.49
C ALA A 96 11.32 21.63 13.29
N TYR A 97 10.20 21.46 12.59
CA TYR A 97 10.12 20.67 11.35
C TYR A 97 9.03 21.23 10.43
N ARG A 98 9.18 21.00 9.13
CA ARG A 98 8.18 21.43 8.15
C ARG A 98 6.90 20.64 8.31
N TYR A 99 5.76 21.32 8.31
CA TYR A 99 4.46 20.66 8.46
C TYR A 99 3.35 21.46 7.76
N ASN A 100 2.57 20.78 6.93
CA ASN A 100 1.45 21.38 6.22
C ASN A 100 0.21 21.43 7.12
N CYS A 101 -0.21 22.58 7.55
CA CYS A 101 -1.46 22.76 8.29
C CYS A 101 -2.65 23.02 7.34
N PRO A 102 -3.88 22.68 7.76
CA PRO A 102 -5.06 23.14 7.05
C PRO A 102 -5.11 24.67 6.97
N GLY A 103 -5.31 25.20 5.76
CA GLY A 103 -5.35 26.65 5.51
C GLY A 103 -4.03 27.31 5.17
N ASP A 104 -2.89 26.61 5.27
CA ASP A 104 -1.60 27.18 4.89
C ASP A 104 -1.60 27.62 3.40
N GLU A 105 -0.99 28.76 3.13
CA GLU A 105 -0.80 29.26 1.77
C GLU A 105 0.25 28.45 1.03
N HIS A 106 1.32 28.04 1.73
CA HIS A 106 2.43 27.26 1.17
C HIS A 106 2.47 25.87 1.78
N ILE A 107 2.32 24.87 0.90
CA ILE A 107 2.49 23.46 1.26
C ILE A 107 3.55 22.80 0.40
N GLY A 108 3.98 21.60 0.77
CA GLY A 108 4.92 20.81 -0.02
C GLY A 108 4.46 20.62 -1.46
N GLN A 109 5.34 20.94 -2.42
CA GLN A 109 5.07 20.84 -3.86
C GLN A 109 5.63 19.53 -4.41
N TYR A 110 4.76 18.68 -4.93
CA TYR A 110 5.13 17.35 -5.43
C TYR A 110 5.36 17.35 -6.94
N PHE A 111 6.47 16.74 -7.35
CA PHE A 111 6.80 16.54 -8.76
C PHE A 111 7.70 15.31 -8.94
N PHE A 112 7.84 14.87 -10.18
CA PHE A 112 8.73 13.76 -10.51
C PHE A 112 9.91 14.22 -11.32
N LYS A 113 11.04 13.51 -11.16
CA LYS A 113 12.18 13.60 -12.06
C LYS A 113 12.47 12.23 -12.68
N ILE A 114 12.95 12.24 -13.91
CA ILE A 114 13.45 11.07 -14.62
C ILE A 114 14.93 11.26 -14.80
N LEU A 115 15.71 10.28 -14.37
CA LEU A 115 17.13 10.24 -14.54
C LEU A 115 17.52 9.10 -15.47
N ASP A 116 18.19 9.41 -16.57
CA ASP A 116 18.93 8.43 -17.37
C ASP A 116 20.31 8.23 -16.71
N VAL A 117 20.54 7.06 -16.15
CA VAL A 117 21.78 6.79 -15.37
C VAL A 117 23.02 6.74 -16.25
N LYS A 118 22.88 6.42 -17.56
CA LYS A 118 24.01 6.34 -18.50
C LYS A 118 24.42 7.71 -19.00
N THR A 119 23.47 8.53 -19.41
CA THR A 119 23.75 9.89 -19.92
C THR A 119 23.84 10.92 -18.80
N LYS A 120 23.32 10.60 -17.60
CA LYS A 120 23.14 11.50 -16.44
C LYS A 120 22.17 12.65 -16.72
N GLU A 121 21.38 12.52 -17.76
CA GLU A 121 20.34 13.49 -18.07
C GLU A 121 19.21 13.41 -17.02
N LEU A 122 18.90 14.54 -16.42
CA LEU A 122 17.86 14.69 -15.43
C LEU A 122 16.73 15.57 -15.99
N LYS A 123 15.54 15.00 -16.15
CA LYS A 123 14.35 15.71 -16.65
C LYS A 123 13.31 15.82 -15.54
N GLU A 124 12.83 17.03 -15.30
CA GLU A 124 11.72 17.26 -14.36
C GLU A 124 10.36 17.09 -15.05
N ILE A 125 9.41 16.47 -14.33
CA ILE A 125 8.03 16.26 -14.78
C ILE A 125 7.10 16.95 -13.81
N ARG A 126 6.41 17.97 -14.29
CA ARG A 126 5.36 18.68 -13.56
C ARG A 126 4.01 18.38 -14.19
N ALA A 127 3.41 17.23 -13.84
CA ALA A 127 2.09 16.84 -14.33
C ALA A 127 0.98 17.58 -13.56
N LYS A 128 1.00 18.92 -13.62
CA LYS A 128 0.09 19.79 -12.87
C LYS A 128 -1.31 19.77 -13.47
N LYS A 129 -2.31 19.53 -12.60
CA LYS A 129 -3.73 19.74 -12.88
C LYS A 129 -4.33 20.73 -11.88
N TRP A 130 -4.11 20.47 -10.59
CA TRP A 130 -4.59 21.33 -9.50
C TRP A 130 -3.43 22.08 -8.85
N GLN A 131 -3.74 23.21 -8.25
CA GLN A 131 -2.81 23.86 -7.35
C GLN A 131 -2.61 22.95 -6.12
N ASP A 132 -1.37 22.86 -5.61
CA ASP A 132 -1.06 22.11 -4.38
C ASP A 132 -1.49 20.63 -4.40
N GLN A 133 -1.40 19.99 -5.57
CA GLN A 133 -1.74 18.58 -5.70
C GLN A 133 -0.68 17.66 -5.07
N HIS A 134 -1.14 16.55 -4.50
CA HIS A 134 -0.28 15.43 -4.17
C HIS A 134 0.03 14.59 -5.39
N MET A 135 1.28 14.07 -5.47
CA MET A 135 1.68 13.13 -6.52
C MET A 135 2.42 11.94 -5.91
N THR A 136 1.99 10.74 -6.24
CA THR A 136 2.63 9.51 -5.78
C THR A 136 2.76 8.50 -6.90
N PHE A 137 3.87 7.75 -6.95
CA PHE A 137 3.98 6.64 -7.88
C PHE A 137 2.94 5.58 -7.56
N SER A 138 2.34 5.04 -8.61
CA SER A 138 1.58 3.81 -8.53
C SER A 138 2.47 2.69 -9.04
N HIS A 139 2.92 1.81 -8.14
CA HIS A 139 3.85 0.75 -8.48
C HIS A 139 3.23 -0.22 -9.46
N ASP A 140 3.87 -0.35 -10.61
CA ASP A 140 3.57 -1.34 -11.61
C ASP A 140 4.69 -2.37 -11.66
N ASP A 141 4.42 -3.58 -11.19
CA ASP A 141 5.36 -4.71 -11.28
C ASP A 141 5.47 -5.30 -12.69
N THR A 142 4.78 -4.70 -13.67
CA THR A 142 4.67 -5.27 -15.02
C THR A 142 5.91 -5.08 -15.88
N LYS A 143 6.94 -4.39 -15.38
CA LYS A 143 8.16 -4.08 -16.12
C LYS A 143 7.92 -3.31 -17.43
N ASN A 144 6.82 -2.55 -17.50
CA ASN A 144 6.55 -1.68 -18.62
C ASN A 144 7.67 -0.62 -18.71
N SER A 145 8.33 -0.54 -19.85
CA SER A 145 9.43 0.42 -20.07
C SER A 145 9.01 1.64 -20.86
N SER A 146 7.76 1.72 -21.32
CA SER A 146 7.26 2.83 -22.14
C SER A 146 6.42 3.85 -21.37
N GLU A 147 5.76 3.42 -20.30
CA GLU A 147 4.93 4.26 -19.45
C GLU A 147 5.19 3.96 -17.98
N PHE A 148 5.02 4.94 -17.11
CA PHE A 148 4.85 4.71 -15.68
C PHE A 148 3.54 5.31 -15.18
N PHE A 149 2.98 4.71 -14.12
CA PHE A 149 1.72 5.14 -13.55
C PHE A 149 1.93 5.94 -12.27
N PHE A 150 1.08 6.93 -12.07
CA PHE A 150 1.11 7.74 -10.86
C PHE A 150 -0.29 8.25 -10.51
N TYR A 151 -0.49 8.53 -9.23
CA TYR A 151 -1.65 9.25 -8.76
C TYR A 151 -1.32 10.74 -8.67
N ARG A 152 -2.25 11.57 -9.09
CA ARG A 152 -2.35 12.96 -8.64
C ARG A 152 -3.66 13.13 -7.89
N THR A 153 -3.59 13.75 -6.71
CA THR A 153 -4.71 13.90 -5.78
C THR A 153 -4.81 15.36 -5.42
N LYS A 154 -6.00 15.89 -5.48
CA LYS A 154 -6.31 17.26 -5.09
C LYS A 154 -5.99 17.46 -3.60
N ARG A 155 -5.56 18.67 -3.20
CA ARG A 155 -5.23 19.01 -1.81
C ARG A 155 -6.35 18.69 -0.81
N THR A 156 -7.61 18.80 -1.24
CA THR A 156 -8.80 18.49 -0.43
C THR A 156 -9.10 17.00 -0.29
N TRP A 157 -8.36 16.14 -0.97
CA TRP A 157 -8.51 14.68 -0.96
C TRP A 157 -9.88 14.18 -1.40
N ASP A 158 -10.64 14.97 -2.14
CA ASP A 158 -11.97 14.65 -2.67
C ASP A 158 -11.97 14.25 -4.15
N GLU A 159 -10.85 14.45 -4.84
CA GLU A 159 -10.67 14.07 -6.24
C GLU A 159 -9.24 13.57 -6.50
N LYS A 160 -9.13 12.43 -7.19
CA LYS A 160 -7.85 11.86 -7.60
C LYS A 160 -7.93 11.25 -8.99
N GLU A 161 -6.82 11.24 -9.70
CA GLU A 161 -6.67 10.57 -10.98
C GLU A 161 -5.53 9.57 -10.93
N LEU A 162 -5.76 8.40 -11.52
CA LEU A 162 -4.68 7.55 -11.96
C LEU A 162 -4.26 8.02 -13.35
N CYS A 163 -2.99 8.38 -13.50
CA CYS A 163 -2.39 8.85 -14.73
C CYS A 163 -1.31 7.89 -15.21
N ALA A 164 -1.10 7.86 -16.52
CA ALA A 164 0.07 7.24 -17.15
C ALA A 164 0.89 8.32 -17.85
N TYR A 165 2.21 8.32 -17.62
CA TYR A 165 3.17 9.18 -18.30
C TYR A 165 3.92 8.37 -19.34
N ASN A 166 3.87 8.80 -20.59
CA ASN A 166 4.63 8.19 -21.68
C ASN A 166 6.06 8.74 -21.68
N LEU A 167 7.04 7.85 -21.58
CA LEU A 167 8.46 8.23 -21.48
C LEU A 167 9.04 8.81 -22.76
N GLU A 168 8.50 8.42 -23.92
CA GLU A 168 8.99 8.86 -25.21
C GLU A 168 8.37 10.21 -25.59
N SER A 169 7.02 10.31 -25.57
CA SER A 169 6.32 11.54 -25.97
C SER A 169 6.31 12.60 -24.87
N GLY A 170 6.43 12.21 -23.61
CA GLY A 170 6.29 13.10 -22.44
C GLY A 170 4.84 13.47 -22.14
N GLU A 171 3.87 12.77 -22.73
CA GLU A 171 2.45 13.04 -22.52
C GLU A 171 1.92 12.34 -21.27
N VAL A 172 0.99 13.04 -20.60
CA VAL A 172 0.21 12.50 -19.48
C VAL A 172 -1.19 12.18 -19.97
N ARG A 173 -1.61 10.92 -19.89
CA ARG A 173 -3.01 10.53 -20.09
C ARG A 173 -3.66 10.18 -18.76
N VAL A 174 -4.91 10.53 -18.60
CA VAL A 174 -5.73 10.12 -17.46
C VAL A 174 -6.28 8.73 -17.76
N VAL A 175 -5.99 7.76 -16.89
CA VAL A 175 -6.55 6.41 -17.00
C VAL A 175 -7.98 6.40 -16.46
N PHE A 176 -8.16 6.87 -15.23
CA PHE A 176 -9.49 7.15 -14.68
C PHE A 176 -9.43 8.27 -13.65
N ASN A 177 -10.57 8.90 -13.44
CA ASN A 177 -10.81 9.88 -12.40
C ASN A 177 -11.78 9.30 -11.36
N GLU A 178 -11.53 9.57 -10.09
CA GLU A 178 -12.42 9.23 -8.99
C GLU A 178 -12.67 10.46 -8.13
N VAL A 179 -13.94 10.65 -7.80
CA VAL A 179 -14.41 11.72 -6.90
C VAL A 179 -15.15 11.04 -5.76
N ASP A 180 -14.81 11.39 -4.53
CA ASP A 180 -15.47 10.91 -3.33
C ASP A 180 -15.69 12.08 -2.36
N LYS A 181 -16.74 12.00 -1.58
CA LYS A 181 -17.09 13.04 -0.63
C LYS A 181 -17.41 12.42 0.74
N PRO A 182 -16.88 13.02 1.81
CA PRO A 182 -16.11 14.29 1.84
C PRO A 182 -14.66 14.15 1.39
N TYR A 183 -14.05 12.96 1.46
CA TYR A 183 -12.67 12.68 1.06
C TYR A 183 -12.42 11.17 0.93
N PHE A 184 -11.34 10.79 0.24
CA PHE A 184 -10.90 9.39 0.12
C PHE A 184 -10.22 8.89 1.39
N ASP A 185 -10.48 7.65 1.75
CA ASP A 185 -9.58 6.90 2.62
C ASP A 185 -8.39 6.37 1.81
N TYR A 186 -7.24 7.04 1.95
CA TYR A 186 -6.00 6.66 1.24
C TYR A 186 -5.35 5.38 1.79
N VAL A 187 -5.66 4.99 3.02
CA VAL A 187 -5.07 3.80 3.68
C VAL A 187 -5.55 2.51 3.03
N VAL A 188 -6.76 2.50 2.51
CA VAL A 188 -7.39 1.31 1.91
C VAL A 188 -7.32 1.27 0.38
N ALA A 189 -6.72 2.28 -0.25
CA ALA A 189 -6.56 2.31 -1.70
C ALA A 189 -5.63 1.18 -2.18
N GLN A 190 -6.09 0.38 -3.12
CA GLN A 190 -5.31 -0.71 -3.72
C GLN A 190 -5.42 -0.66 -5.24
N THR A 191 -4.28 -0.82 -5.90
CA THR A 191 -4.18 -0.88 -7.37
C THR A 191 -3.26 -2.02 -7.76
N HIS A 192 -3.73 -2.88 -8.63
CA HIS A 192 -2.97 -4.01 -9.16
C HIS A 192 -2.98 -3.99 -10.67
N TYR A 193 -1.80 -4.05 -11.25
CA TYR A 193 -1.60 -4.05 -12.70
C TYR A 193 -1.52 -5.49 -13.21
N LEU A 194 -2.25 -5.79 -14.25
CA LEU A 194 -2.37 -7.13 -14.83
C LEU A 194 -2.04 -7.08 -16.32
N ASN A 195 -1.49 -8.18 -16.85
CA ASN A 195 -1.20 -8.32 -18.27
C ASN A 195 -0.34 -7.20 -18.86
N GLY A 196 0.73 -6.77 -18.14
CA GLY A 196 1.55 -5.64 -18.56
C GLY A 196 0.78 -4.32 -18.58
N ALA A 197 0.00 -4.09 -17.52
CA ALA A 197 -0.86 -2.91 -17.32
C ALA A 197 -2.00 -2.74 -18.38
N LYS A 198 -2.29 -3.77 -19.19
CA LYS A 198 -3.47 -3.76 -20.07
C LYS A 198 -4.78 -3.84 -19.29
N GLU A 199 -4.73 -4.32 -18.06
CA GLU A 199 -5.84 -4.34 -17.13
C GLU A 199 -5.40 -3.81 -15.76
N ILE A 200 -6.28 -3.08 -15.11
CA ILE A 200 -6.04 -2.51 -13.78
C ILE A 200 -7.18 -2.92 -12.87
N LEU A 201 -6.84 -3.63 -11.79
CA LEU A 201 -7.77 -3.97 -10.73
C LEU A 201 -7.62 -2.93 -9.61
N TYR A 202 -8.67 -2.16 -9.39
CA TYR A 202 -8.66 -1.01 -8.49
C TYR A 202 -9.77 -1.14 -7.44
N ARG A 203 -9.44 -0.84 -6.16
CA ARG A 203 -10.40 -0.77 -5.07
C ARG A 203 -10.96 0.65 -4.93
N SER A 204 -12.27 0.77 -4.98
CA SER A 204 -13.00 2.03 -4.87
C SER A 204 -14.13 1.93 -3.87
N GLU A 205 -14.46 3.03 -3.20
CA GLU A 205 -15.56 3.15 -2.24
C GLU A 205 -16.77 3.91 -2.81
N ARG A 206 -16.85 4.06 -4.13
CA ARG A 206 -17.87 4.82 -4.88
C ARG A 206 -19.33 4.45 -4.59
N THR A 207 -19.57 3.28 -3.99
CA THR A 207 -20.91 2.80 -3.61
C THR A 207 -21.20 2.97 -2.12
N GLY A 208 -20.27 3.58 -1.35
CA GLY A 208 -20.28 3.60 0.11
C GLY A 208 -19.67 2.35 0.74
N TRP A 209 -19.28 1.36 -0.09
CA TRP A 209 -18.59 0.14 0.29
C TRP A 209 -17.35 -0.05 -0.55
N GLY A 210 -16.28 -0.59 0.06
CA GLY A 210 -15.03 -0.82 -0.64
C GLY A 210 -15.09 -2.06 -1.52
N HIS A 211 -15.04 -1.88 -2.84
CA HIS A 211 -15.12 -2.95 -3.83
C HIS A 211 -14.04 -2.86 -4.90
N PHE A 212 -13.73 -3.99 -5.53
CA PHE A 212 -12.79 -4.07 -6.64
C PHE A 212 -13.49 -3.91 -7.98
N TYR A 213 -12.86 -3.14 -8.86
CA TYR A 213 -13.31 -2.83 -10.22
C TYR A 213 -12.18 -3.11 -11.20
N LEU A 214 -12.50 -3.75 -12.32
CA LEU A 214 -11.55 -4.03 -13.38
C LEU A 214 -11.68 -2.99 -14.49
N TYR A 215 -10.57 -2.33 -14.79
CA TYR A 215 -10.47 -1.35 -15.87
C TYR A 215 -9.62 -1.87 -17.01
N ASP A 216 -9.88 -1.37 -18.21
CA ASP A 216 -8.96 -1.42 -19.32
C ASP A 216 -7.84 -0.39 -19.10
N GLY A 217 -6.60 -0.84 -19.00
CA GLY A 217 -5.47 0.02 -18.64
C GLY A 217 -5.05 1.00 -19.73
N GLN A 218 -5.43 0.74 -20.99
CA GLN A 218 -5.10 1.62 -22.13
C GLN A 218 -6.16 2.71 -22.32
N THR A 219 -7.44 2.31 -22.32
CA THR A 219 -8.55 3.22 -22.58
C THR A 219 -9.15 3.86 -21.34
N GLY A 220 -8.83 3.33 -20.15
CA GLY A 220 -9.42 3.77 -18.89
C GLY A 220 -10.89 3.37 -18.71
N LYS A 221 -11.47 2.58 -19.62
CA LYS A 221 -12.87 2.16 -19.50
C LYS A 221 -13.03 1.12 -18.40
N LEU A 222 -14.05 1.32 -17.57
CA LEU A 222 -14.50 0.31 -16.61
C LEU A 222 -15.01 -0.91 -17.38
N LYS A 223 -14.39 -2.06 -17.17
CA LYS A 223 -14.81 -3.33 -17.77
C LYS A 223 -15.95 -3.95 -16.96
N ARG A 224 -15.79 -4.02 -15.63
CA ARG A 224 -16.82 -4.56 -14.71
C ARG A 224 -16.47 -4.32 -13.25
N ALA A 225 -17.47 -4.43 -12.36
CA ALA A 225 -17.27 -4.68 -10.96
C ALA A 225 -16.84 -6.14 -10.74
N ILE A 226 -15.90 -6.37 -9.82
CA ILE A 226 -15.42 -7.72 -9.44
C ILE A 226 -16.07 -8.16 -8.13
N THR A 227 -16.34 -7.21 -7.25
CA THR A 227 -17.10 -7.45 -6.02
C THR A 227 -18.18 -6.38 -5.87
N GLU A 228 -19.31 -6.74 -5.25
CA GLU A 228 -20.43 -5.84 -5.01
C GLU A 228 -21.27 -6.30 -3.82
N GLY A 229 -21.97 -5.39 -3.16
CA GLY A 229 -22.85 -5.69 -2.02
C GLY A 229 -22.63 -4.78 -0.83
N GLU A 230 -23.33 -5.04 0.28
CA GLU A 230 -23.22 -4.28 1.53
C GLU A 230 -22.20 -4.91 2.48
N TYR A 231 -20.93 -4.87 2.09
CA TYR A 231 -19.78 -5.37 2.85
C TYR A 231 -18.48 -4.74 2.35
N LEU A 232 -17.41 -4.82 3.14
CA LEU A 232 -16.11 -4.30 2.77
C LEU A 232 -15.18 -5.40 2.22
N THR A 233 -14.52 -5.13 1.10
CA THR A 233 -13.35 -5.92 0.69
C THR A 233 -12.09 -5.40 1.37
N GLY A 234 -11.27 -6.31 1.86
CA GLY A 234 -9.96 -6.05 2.44
C GLY A 234 -8.83 -6.15 1.41
N GLN A 235 -7.65 -6.56 1.89
CA GLN A 235 -6.47 -6.74 1.05
C GLN A 235 -6.61 -7.94 0.11
N ILE A 236 -5.99 -7.82 -1.06
CA ILE A 236 -5.75 -8.96 -1.93
C ILE A 236 -4.63 -9.81 -1.33
N ILE A 237 -4.92 -11.09 -1.15
CA ILE A 237 -3.97 -12.08 -0.64
C ILE A 237 -3.06 -12.56 -1.79
N ARG A 238 -3.68 -12.85 -2.95
CA ARG A 238 -2.98 -13.32 -4.15
C ARG A 238 -3.84 -13.15 -5.41
N ILE A 239 -3.18 -12.97 -6.54
CA ILE A 239 -3.80 -13.03 -7.87
C ILE A 239 -3.16 -14.20 -8.63
N ASP A 240 -3.98 -15.15 -9.07
CA ASP A 240 -3.61 -16.17 -10.06
C ASP A 240 -3.83 -15.58 -11.46
N THR A 241 -2.77 -15.08 -12.06
CA THR A 241 -2.85 -14.42 -13.38
C THR A 241 -3.17 -15.38 -14.52
N ILE A 242 -2.97 -16.71 -14.33
CA ILE A 242 -3.25 -17.74 -15.34
C ILE A 242 -4.74 -18.08 -15.32
N LYS A 243 -5.29 -18.40 -14.14
CA LYS A 243 -6.72 -18.71 -13.98
C LYS A 243 -7.59 -17.47 -13.85
N ARG A 244 -6.95 -16.32 -13.64
CA ARG A 244 -7.59 -15.04 -13.38
C ARG A 244 -8.47 -15.04 -12.13
N ASP A 245 -8.02 -15.76 -11.10
CA ASP A 245 -8.64 -15.83 -9.78
C ASP A 245 -7.95 -14.85 -8.82
N VAL A 246 -8.75 -14.10 -8.09
CA VAL A 246 -8.31 -13.19 -7.01
C VAL A 246 -8.70 -13.79 -5.67
N TYR A 247 -7.72 -13.95 -4.80
CA TYR A 247 -7.90 -14.32 -3.41
C TYR A 247 -7.83 -13.04 -2.57
N LEU A 248 -8.86 -12.77 -1.79
CA LEU A 248 -8.97 -11.52 -1.05
C LEU A 248 -9.67 -11.73 0.30
N TYR A 249 -9.48 -10.78 1.20
CA TYR A 249 -10.30 -10.70 2.40
C TYR A 249 -11.58 -9.90 2.16
N ALA A 250 -12.65 -10.25 2.91
CA ALA A 250 -13.81 -9.42 3.06
C ALA A 250 -14.32 -9.46 4.51
N HIS A 251 -15.09 -8.42 4.88
CA HIS A 251 -15.60 -8.18 6.22
C HIS A 251 -17.11 -7.93 6.15
N GLY A 252 -17.87 -8.49 7.09
CA GLY A 252 -19.30 -8.20 7.21
C GLY A 252 -20.19 -8.82 6.14
N ARG A 253 -19.65 -9.70 5.26
CA ARG A 253 -20.44 -10.35 4.22
C ARG A 253 -21.31 -11.49 4.75
N GLU A 254 -20.80 -12.25 5.71
CA GLU A 254 -21.51 -13.41 6.27
C GLU A 254 -22.36 -12.98 7.47
N LYS A 255 -23.69 -13.07 7.36
CA LYS A 255 -24.66 -12.56 8.36
C LYS A 255 -24.51 -13.15 9.76
N ASN A 256 -23.98 -14.36 9.87
CA ASN A 256 -23.82 -15.08 11.14
C ASN A 256 -22.40 -14.99 11.71
N ALA A 257 -21.56 -14.16 11.13
CA ALA A 257 -20.21 -13.91 11.59
C ALA A 257 -20.09 -12.49 12.17
N ASP A 258 -19.13 -12.32 13.06
CA ASP A 258 -18.76 -11.00 13.54
C ASP A 258 -18.23 -10.17 12.34
N PRO A 259 -18.80 -8.99 12.07
CA PRO A 259 -18.46 -8.20 10.89
C PRO A 259 -17.03 -7.66 10.89
N TYR A 260 -16.34 -7.70 12.02
CA TYR A 260 -14.92 -7.27 12.11
C TYR A 260 -13.94 -8.37 11.73
N TYR A 261 -14.38 -9.64 11.56
CA TYR A 261 -13.47 -10.71 11.22
C TYR A 261 -13.10 -10.72 9.74
N TYR A 262 -11.83 -10.99 9.50
CA TYR A 262 -11.26 -11.19 8.18
C TYR A 262 -11.58 -12.59 7.69
N MET A 263 -12.43 -12.72 6.69
CA MET A 263 -12.71 -13.98 6.02
C MET A 263 -12.15 -13.96 4.61
N ALA A 264 -11.60 -15.09 4.16
CA ALA A 264 -10.98 -15.17 2.84
C ALA A 264 -11.95 -15.69 1.78
N TYR A 265 -11.90 -15.08 0.62
CA TYR A 265 -12.71 -15.42 -0.55
C TYR A 265 -11.87 -15.58 -1.79
N ARG A 266 -12.43 -16.26 -2.77
CA ARG A 266 -11.94 -16.29 -4.15
C ARG A 266 -13.01 -15.71 -5.06
N VAL A 267 -12.59 -14.92 -6.05
CA VAL A 267 -13.44 -14.39 -7.11
C VAL A 267 -12.68 -14.45 -8.43
N ASN A 268 -13.36 -14.81 -9.52
CA ASN A 268 -12.75 -14.82 -10.85
C ASN A 268 -12.98 -13.48 -11.56
N LEU A 269 -11.94 -12.94 -12.21
CA LEU A 269 -12.01 -11.65 -12.91
C LEU A 269 -12.97 -11.62 -14.09
N ASP A 270 -13.24 -12.76 -14.73
CA ASP A 270 -14.10 -12.86 -15.92
C ASP A 270 -15.53 -13.27 -15.58
N LYS A 271 -15.69 -14.03 -14.49
CA LYS A 271 -16.98 -14.48 -13.94
C LYS A 271 -17.00 -14.13 -12.45
N PRO A 272 -17.35 -12.89 -12.09
CA PRO A 272 -17.23 -12.38 -10.72
C PRO A 272 -18.29 -12.98 -9.79
N GLU A 273 -18.00 -14.17 -9.29
CA GLU A 273 -18.77 -14.87 -8.26
C GLU A 273 -17.88 -15.13 -7.05
N MET A 274 -18.26 -14.59 -5.91
CA MET A 274 -17.51 -14.70 -4.65
C MET A 274 -17.73 -16.05 -3.99
N GLN A 275 -16.67 -16.84 -3.85
CA GLN A 275 -16.65 -18.10 -3.10
C GLN A 275 -15.96 -17.91 -1.75
N LEU A 276 -16.67 -18.22 -0.65
CA LEU A 276 -16.09 -18.26 0.70
C LEU A 276 -15.12 -19.44 0.82
N LEU A 277 -13.90 -19.19 1.32
CA LEU A 277 -12.86 -20.21 1.51
C LEU A 277 -12.65 -20.58 2.98
N THR A 278 -12.98 -19.67 3.90
CA THR A 278 -12.72 -19.79 5.35
C THR A 278 -14.02 -19.54 6.12
N PRO A 279 -14.87 -20.57 6.31
CA PRO A 279 -16.23 -20.40 6.84
C PRO A 279 -16.30 -20.26 8.38
N GLU A 280 -15.20 -20.46 9.09
CA GLU A 280 -15.20 -20.38 10.55
C GLU A 280 -15.38 -18.92 11.02
N ASN A 281 -16.26 -18.71 12.01
CA ASN A 281 -16.53 -17.39 12.60
C ASN A 281 -15.33 -16.94 13.47
N ALA A 282 -14.27 -16.49 12.82
CA ALA A 282 -13.01 -16.04 13.41
C ALA A 282 -12.26 -15.11 12.44
N THR A 283 -11.23 -14.44 12.92
CA THR A 283 -10.28 -13.74 12.04
C THR A 283 -9.30 -14.74 11.45
N HIS A 284 -9.16 -14.72 10.13
CA HIS A 284 -8.29 -15.59 9.37
C HIS A 284 -7.02 -14.87 8.90
N SER A 285 -5.88 -15.54 9.03
CA SER A 285 -4.61 -15.17 8.42
C SER A 285 -4.26 -16.22 7.36
N VAL A 286 -4.35 -15.83 6.10
CA VAL A 286 -4.33 -16.76 4.97
C VAL A 286 -3.10 -16.53 4.10
N PHE A 287 -2.40 -17.63 3.79
CA PHE A 287 -1.35 -17.67 2.79
C PHE A 287 -1.76 -18.62 1.65
N VAL A 288 -1.81 -18.11 0.43
CA VAL A 288 -2.08 -18.89 -0.77
C VAL A 288 -0.76 -19.28 -1.42
N SER A 289 -0.56 -20.58 -1.66
CA SER A 289 0.67 -21.11 -2.28
C SER A 289 0.93 -20.47 -3.66
N PRO A 290 2.19 -20.38 -4.13
CA PRO A 290 2.51 -19.85 -5.47
C PRO A 290 1.76 -20.54 -6.60
N SER A 291 1.47 -21.83 -6.48
CA SER A 291 0.69 -22.62 -7.45
C SER A 291 -0.82 -22.43 -7.34
N CYS A 292 -1.30 -21.67 -6.35
CA CYS A 292 -2.72 -21.48 -6.02
C CYS A 292 -3.50 -22.79 -5.77
N LYS A 293 -2.79 -23.90 -5.45
CA LYS A 293 -3.40 -25.21 -5.17
C LYS A 293 -3.75 -25.41 -3.71
N PHE A 294 -2.99 -24.79 -2.82
CA PHE A 294 -3.09 -24.96 -1.38
C PHE A 294 -3.18 -23.60 -0.68
N ILE A 295 -3.88 -23.59 0.42
CA ILE A 295 -4.08 -22.45 1.30
C ILE A 295 -3.68 -22.89 2.71
N VAL A 296 -2.75 -22.16 3.33
CA VAL A 296 -2.50 -22.27 4.77
C VAL A 296 -3.36 -21.22 5.44
N ASP A 297 -4.21 -21.63 6.34
CA ASP A 297 -5.16 -20.77 7.05
C ASP A 297 -4.95 -20.94 8.56
N SER A 298 -4.61 -19.84 9.23
CA SER A 298 -4.54 -19.77 10.68
C SER A 298 -5.63 -18.82 11.17
N TYR A 299 -6.59 -19.36 11.92
CA TYR A 299 -7.70 -18.54 12.41
C TYR A 299 -7.78 -18.56 13.93
N SER A 300 -8.19 -17.46 14.50
CA SER A 300 -8.33 -17.27 15.93
C SER A 300 -9.37 -16.22 16.29
N ARG A 301 -9.79 -16.24 17.55
CA ARG A 301 -10.57 -15.18 18.20
C ARG A 301 -9.95 -14.93 19.57
N VAL A 302 -10.45 -13.92 20.23
CA VAL A 302 -10.04 -13.62 21.62
C VAL A 302 -10.38 -14.76 22.60
N ASP A 303 -11.42 -15.55 22.27
CA ASP A 303 -11.90 -16.71 23.03
C ASP A 303 -11.62 -18.06 22.31
N LEU A 304 -10.84 -18.05 21.25
CA LEU A 304 -10.42 -19.22 20.49
C LEU A 304 -8.92 -19.15 20.18
N PRO A 305 -8.12 -20.08 20.68
CA PRO A 305 -6.69 -20.18 20.36
C PRO A 305 -6.48 -20.34 18.86
N PRO A 306 -5.31 -19.95 18.33
CA PRO A 306 -5.00 -20.12 16.92
C PRO A 306 -5.13 -21.59 16.48
N VAL A 307 -5.94 -21.83 15.48
CA VAL A 307 -6.08 -23.11 14.78
C VAL A 307 -5.50 -22.97 13.40
N THR A 308 -4.54 -23.82 13.03
CA THR A 308 -3.92 -23.78 11.72
C THR A 308 -4.27 -25.01 10.91
N VAL A 309 -4.76 -24.80 9.70
CA VAL A 309 -5.17 -25.84 8.75
C VAL A 309 -4.57 -25.59 7.37
N VAL A 310 -4.46 -26.67 6.60
CA VAL A 310 -4.20 -26.59 5.16
C VAL A 310 -5.51 -26.88 4.44
N ARG A 311 -5.87 -26.02 3.49
CA ARG A 311 -7.05 -26.18 2.64
C ARG A 311 -6.64 -26.37 1.17
N ASN A 312 -7.50 -26.98 0.39
CA ASN A 312 -7.40 -26.90 -1.06
C ASN A 312 -7.90 -25.53 -1.58
N CYS A 313 -7.78 -25.28 -2.88
CA CYS A 313 -8.20 -24.01 -3.51
C CYS A 313 -9.73 -23.77 -3.52
N GLN A 314 -10.54 -24.75 -3.08
CA GLN A 314 -11.99 -24.62 -2.87
C GLN A 314 -12.35 -24.34 -1.41
N GLY A 315 -11.36 -24.19 -0.51
CA GLY A 315 -11.56 -23.93 0.91
C GLY A 315 -11.77 -25.19 1.76
N LYS A 316 -11.79 -26.40 1.19
CA LYS A 316 -11.93 -27.65 1.95
C LYS A 316 -10.66 -27.94 2.75
N VAL A 317 -10.79 -28.17 4.06
CA VAL A 317 -9.69 -28.60 4.92
C VAL A 317 -9.20 -29.98 4.49
N ILE A 318 -7.89 -30.10 4.24
CA ILE A 318 -7.21 -31.36 3.89
C ILE A 318 -6.26 -31.84 4.98
N MET A 319 -5.83 -30.91 5.85
CA MET A 319 -4.95 -31.22 6.97
C MET A 319 -5.17 -30.23 8.10
N ARG A 320 -5.14 -30.68 9.34
CA ARG A 320 -5.06 -29.84 10.54
C ARG A 320 -3.66 -29.97 11.12
N LEU A 321 -3.04 -28.84 11.43
CA LEU A 321 -1.74 -28.81 12.12
C LEU A 321 -1.96 -28.88 13.63
N LYS A 322 -0.85 -28.99 14.39
CA LYS A 322 -0.89 -29.10 15.83
C LYS A 322 -1.52 -27.85 16.46
N ASP A 323 -2.50 -28.06 17.34
CA ASP A 323 -3.09 -26.99 18.13
C ASP A 323 -2.16 -26.58 19.28
N PRO A 324 -2.24 -25.31 19.76
CA PRO A 324 -1.49 -24.87 20.94
C PRO A 324 -1.98 -25.62 22.20
N ASP A 325 -1.06 -25.96 23.09
CA ASP A 325 -1.38 -26.51 24.40
C ASP A 325 -1.59 -25.36 25.41
N LEU A 326 -2.82 -25.15 25.80
CA LEU A 326 -3.18 -24.11 26.78
C LEU A 326 -3.25 -24.62 28.22
N LYS A 327 -3.10 -25.93 28.44
CA LYS A 327 -3.25 -26.53 29.78
C LYS A 327 -2.40 -25.83 30.85
N PRO A 328 -1.08 -25.55 30.62
CA PRO A 328 -0.27 -24.88 31.62
C PRO A 328 -0.75 -23.45 31.97
N LEU A 329 -1.36 -22.77 31.03
CA LEU A 329 -1.88 -21.41 31.25
C LEU A 329 -3.21 -21.45 32.04
N LEU A 330 -4.10 -22.36 31.68
CA LEU A 330 -5.40 -22.54 32.37
C LEU A 330 -5.21 -23.04 33.82
N GLU A 331 -4.23 -23.89 34.07
CA GLU A 331 -3.88 -24.39 35.42
C GLU A 331 -3.39 -23.24 36.35
N GLN A 332 -2.88 -22.14 35.78
CA GLN A 332 -2.51 -20.94 36.53
C GLN A 332 -3.70 -19.98 36.79
N GLY A 333 -4.91 -20.40 36.43
CA GLY A 333 -6.14 -19.59 36.63
C GLY A 333 -6.44 -18.61 35.49
N TRP A 334 -5.65 -18.64 34.39
CA TRP A 334 -5.97 -17.78 33.25
C TRP A 334 -7.33 -18.13 32.65
N ARG A 335 -8.08 -17.09 32.21
CA ARG A 335 -9.40 -17.21 31.60
C ARG A 335 -9.44 -16.46 30.27
N PHE A 336 -10.22 -16.96 29.31
CA PHE A 336 -10.49 -16.24 28.08
C PHE A 336 -11.29 -14.95 28.37
N PRO A 337 -11.06 -13.87 27.62
CA PRO A 337 -11.92 -12.71 27.68
C PRO A 337 -13.32 -13.04 27.19
N GLU A 338 -14.28 -12.25 27.67
CA GLU A 338 -15.69 -12.38 27.30
C GLU A 338 -16.02 -11.48 26.11
N ARG A 339 -16.68 -12.04 25.12
CA ARG A 339 -17.23 -11.26 23.99
C ARG A 339 -18.65 -10.83 24.33
N PHE A 340 -18.98 -9.61 23.98
CA PHE A 340 -20.34 -9.08 24.19
C PHE A 340 -20.73 -8.15 23.03
N THR A 341 -22.04 -7.90 22.91
CA THR A 341 -22.61 -6.95 21.95
C THR A 341 -23.53 -6.00 22.69
N VAL A 342 -23.44 -4.71 22.40
CA VAL A 342 -24.33 -3.67 22.94
C VAL A 342 -24.82 -2.77 21.81
N LYS A 343 -25.98 -2.13 22.02
CA LYS A 343 -26.46 -1.14 21.06
C LYS A 343 -25.71 0.16 21.18
N ALA A 344 -25.38 0.78 20.04
CA ALA A 344 -24.86 2.14 19.98
C ALA A 344 -25.89 3.17 20.45
N ALA A 345 -25.49 4.44 20.54
CA ALA A 345 -26.37 5.54 20.97
C ALA A 345 -27.60 5.74 20.05
N ASP A 346 -27.54 5.27 18.80
CA ASP A 346 -28.66 5.27 17.87
C ASP A 346 -29.75 4.21 18.17
N GLY A 347 -29.48 3.29 19.11
CA GLY A 347 -30.36 2.19 19.50
C GLY A 347 -30.53 1.07 18.47
N VAL A 348 -29.84 1.16 17.33
CA VAL A 348 -29.98 0.23 16.19
C VAL A 348 -28.67 -0.52 15.90
N THR A 349 -27.56 0.20 15.82
CA THR A 349 -26.24 -0.34 15.46
C THR A 349 -25.69 -1.23 16.56
N ASP A 350 -25.24 -2.44 16.22
CA ASP A 350 -24.57 -3.35 17.14
C ASP A 350 -23.08 -2.98 17.24
N LEU A 351 -22.61 -2.78 18.47
CA LEU A 351 -21.20 -2.60 18.80
C LEU A 351 -20.68 -3.88 19.45
N TYR A 352 -19.57 -4.37 18.92
CA TYR A 352 -18.93 -5.59 19.38
C TYR A 352 -17.79 -5.24 20.35
N GLY A 353 -17.78 -5.89 21.51
CA GLY A 353 -16.82 -5.62 22.56
C GLY A 353 -16.15 -6.88 23.08
N VAL A 354 -14.99 -6.67 23.71
CA VAL A 354 -14.22 -7.70 24.41
C VAL A 354 -13.88 -7.19 25.79
N MET A 355 -14.13 -7.99 26.83
CA MET A 355 -13.86 -7.62 28.22
C MET A 355 -12.89 -8.61 28.85
N TRP A 356 -11.76 -8.09 29.33
CA TRP A 356 -10.80 -8.79 30.16
C TRP A 356 -11.12 -8.50 31.62
N LYS A 357 -11.29 -9.55 32.41
CA LYS A 357 -11.51 -9.46 33.85
C LYS A 357 -10.28 -9.95 34.62
N PRO A 358 -9.98 -9.39 35.81
CA PRO A 358 -9.01 -10.00 36.71
C PRO A 358 -9.37 -11.47 37.01
N MET A 359 -8.37 -12.29 37.33
CA MET A 359 -8.60 -13.73 37.57
C MET A 359 -9.44 -14.01 38.80
N ASP A 360 -9.46 -13.06 39.73
CA ASP A 360 -10.22 -13.08 41.01
C ASP A 360 -11.53 -12.29 40.98
N PHE A 361 -11.96 -11.86 39.79
CA PHE A 361 -13.21 -11.10 39.58
C PHE A 361 -14.45 -11.96 39.71
#